data_68767ccb7c38584cad01475f9d3d0642
#
_entry.id   68767ccb7c38584cad01475f9d3d0642
#
_cell.length_a   1.000
_cell.length_b   1.000
_cell.length_c   1.000
_cell.angle_alpha   90.00
_cell.angle_beta   90.00
_cell.angle_gamma   90.00
#
_symmetry.space_group_name_H-M   'P 1'
#
loop_
_entity.id
_entity.type
_entity.pdbx_description
1 polymer ?
#
loop_
_entity_poly.entity_id
_entity_poly.type
_entity_poly.pdbx_seq_one_letter_code
_entity_poly.pdbx_strand_id
1 'polypeptide(L)'
;MQQESQTYTLIKWCVIAIDLLVLNALLTAFVYLYPSFIPEGMQGKVRLIYFIFNIVYLCYVSIKGPILQMRKVRPEQIVGRVFTFLIGYAVLSFLSVNALCTERFSWKPALLFYSCLLLCITVSRLSSKACINWFRRRGRNTRDVLFVGSYSNMVDLYHEMMGDPTTGYRVLGYFDDNAKEDFGIPIPYLGTVDAIPAYVEASGFHPMGRVYCCLPSVRGKEIRELIDYCENHLIRFYSVPNVRNYLRRPMCMRFVGEVPVLYIRKEPLRQPLNRFIKRMFDVVCSLLFLCTLFPFIYLIVGIITKATSPGPVFFKQKRNGLSGKEFYCYKFRSMKVNAQCDTMQATEHD
;
A
#
# COMPACT_ATOMS: atom_id res chain seq x y z
N MET A 1 16.68 20.43 0.69
CA MET A 1 15.21 20.35 0.67
C MET A 1 14.57 20.88 -0.60
N GLN A 2 14.96 22.04 -1.12
CA GLN A 2 14.34 22.64 -2.31
C GLN A 2 14.45 21.79 -3.59
N GLN A 3 15.58 21.24 -3.92
CA GLN A 3 15.80 20.53 -5.20
C GLN A 3 15.10 19.16 -5.28
N GLU A 4 15.03 18.40 -4.17
CA GLU A 4 14.24 17.15 -4.13
C GLU A 4 12.74 17.45 -4.11
N SER A 5 12.36 18.54 -3.48
CA SER A 5 11.01 19.12 -3.53
C SER A 5 10.67 19.55 -4.97
N GLN A 6 11.59 20.20 -5.68
CA GLN A 6 11.39 20.63 -7.06
C GLN A 6 11.26 19.45 -8.03
N THR A 7 12.17 18.47 -7.96
CA THR A 7 12.08 17.27 -8.82
C THR A 7 10.81 16.46 -8.52
N TYR A 8 10.46 16.34 -7.25
CA TYR A 8 9.23 15.69 -6.84
C TYR A 8 8.00 16.44 -7.34
N THR A 9 7.99 17.75 -7.19
CA THR A 9 6.92 18.64 -7.64
C THR A 9 6.79 18.60 -9.16
N LEU A 10 7.90 18.60 -9.89
CA LEU A 10 7.90 18.48 -11.35
C LEU A 10 7.32 17.14 -11.80
N ILE A 11 7.74 16.03 -11.21
CA ILE A 11 7.17 14.70 -11.51
C ILE A 11 5.67 14.68 -11.20
N LYS A 12 5.26 15.27 -10.09
CA LYS A 12 3.85 15.40 -9.72
C LYS A 12 3.04 16.09 -10.81
N TRP A 13 3.51 17.26 -11.27
CA TRP A 13 2.83 18.02 -12.30
C TRP A 13 2.84 17.34 -13.66
N CYS A 14 3.95 16.68 -14.04
CA CYS A 14 4.00 15.87 -15.26
C CYS A 14 2.97 14.75 -15.24
N VAL A 15 2.82 14.07 -14.10
CA VAL A 15 1.83 13.01 -13.92
C VAL A 15 0.40 13.53 -14.06
N ILE A 16 0.10 14.66 -13.41
CA ILE A 16 -1.23 15.31 -13.52
C ILE A 16 -1.50 15.74 -14.96
N ALA A 17 -0.51 16.33 -15.63
CA ALA A 17 -0.64 16.75 -17.03
C ALA A 17 -0.93 15.58 -17.97
N ILE A 18 -0.23 14.46 -17.80
CA ILE A 18 -0.46 13.24 -18.58
C ILE A 18 -1.88 12.70 -18.32
N ASP A 19 -2.35 12.71 -17.09
CA ASP A 19 -3.70 12.26 -16.76
C ASP A 19 -4.77 13.13 -17.38
N LEU A 20 -4.58 14.47 -17.35
CA LEU A 20 -5.47 15.40 -17.99
C LEU A 20 -5.48 15.23 -19.51
N LEU A 21 -4.33 14.97 -20.14
CA LEU A 21 -4.25 14.66 -21.56
C LEU A 21 -5.04 13.39 -21.90
N VAL A 22 -4.83 12.31 -21.14
CA VAL A 22 -5.57 11.05 -21.32
C VAL A 22 -7.07 11.25 -21.12
N LEU A 23 -7.46 11.96 -20.06
CA LEU A 23 -8.86 12.27 -19.76
C LEU A 23 -9.52 13.03 -20.92
N ASN A 24 -8.89 14.12 -21.39
CA ASN A 24 -9.45 14.94 -22.47
C ASN A 24 -9.45 14.21 -23.81
N ALA A 25 -8.43 13.42 -24.11
CA ALA A 25 -8.41 12.60 -25.33
C ALA A 25 -9.56 11.59 -25.33
N LEU A 26 -9.78 10.89 -24.20
CA LEU A 26 -10.90 9.96 -24.06
C LEU A 26 -12.25 10.68 -24.10
N LEU A 27 -12.41 11.81 -23.42
CA LEU A 27 -13.63 12.62 -23.50
C LEU A 27 -13.94 12.99 -24.95
N THR A 28 -12.93 13.47 -25.70
CA THR A 28 -13.08 13.83 -27.13
C THR A 28 -13.51 12.61 -27.95
N ALA A 29 -12.83 11.46 -27.77
CA ALA A 29 -13.18 10.23 -28.47
C ALA A 29 -14.64 9.81 -28.18
N PHE A 30 -15.07 9.86 -26.92
CA PHE A 30 -16.42 9.46 -26.54
C PHE A 30 -17.49 10.43 -27.05
N VAL A 31 -17.21 11.72 -27.03
CA VAL A 31 -18.12 12.73 -27.58
C VAL A 31 -18.37 12.49 -29.08
N TYR A 32 -17.34 12.11 -29.84
CA TYR A 32 -17.48 11.85 -31.29
C TYR A 32 -18.03 10.45 -31.61
N LEU A 33 -17.62 9.41 -30.86
CA LEU A 33 -17.98 8.03 -31.18
C LEU A 33 -19.30 7.57 -30.56
N TYR A 34 -19.72 8.21 -29.47
CA TYR A 34 -20.92 7.84 -28.72
C TYR A 34 -21.80 9.08 -28.47
N PRO A 35 -22.66 9.50 -29.43
CA PRO A 35 -23.55 10.65 -29.25
C PRO A 35 -24.43 10.56 -28.00
N SER A 36 -24.81 9.32 -27.60
CA SER A 36 -25.58 9.06 -26.38
C SER A 36 -24.80 9.27 -25.06
N PHE A 37 -23.49 9.55 -25.13
CA PHE A 37 -22.66 9.89 -23.96
C PHE A 37 -23.03 11.28 -23.42
N ILE A 38 -23.45 12.20 -24.29
CA ILE A 38 -23.86 13.54 -23.89
C ILE A 38 -25.39 13.55 -23.70
N PRO A 39 -25.90 14.01 -22.54
CA PRO A 39 -27.34 14.23 -22.36
C PRO A 39 -27.89 15.15 -23.41
N GLU A 40 -29.10 14.88 -23.93
CA GLU A 40 -29.73 15.69 -25.03
C GLU A 40 -29.80 17.16 -24.69
N GLY A 41 -30.14 17.52 -23.46
CA GLY A 41 -30.17 18.89 -22.97
C GLY A 41 -28.79 19.59 -22.88
N MET A 42 -27.68 18.86 -23.08
CA MET A 42 -26.30 19.38 -22.97
C MET A 42 -25.54 19.37 -24.31
N GLN A 43 -26.15 18.94 -25.41
CA GLN A 43 -25.48 18.87 -26.72
C GLN A 43 -24.89 20.24 -27.18
N GLY A 44 -25.54 21.34 -26.85
CA GLY A 44 -25.01 22.71 -27.10
C GLY A 44 -23.97 23.19 -26.04
N LYS A 45 -23.76 22.45 -24.95
CA LYS A 45 -22.92 22.84 -23.81
C LYS A 45 -21.78 21.85 -23.56
N VAL A 46 -21.26 21.22 -24.60
CA VAL A 46 -20.18 20.21 -24.51
C VAL A 46 -18.98 20.73 -23.71
N ARG A 47 -18.62 22.01 -23.86
CA ARG A 47 -17.53 22.66 -23.12
C ARG A 47 -17.73 22.59 -21.59
N LEU A 48 -18.97 22.62 -21.10
CA LEU A 48 -19.28 22.51 -19.69
C LEU A 48 -18.97 21.10 -19.15
N ILE A 49 -19.23 20.07 -19.95
CA ILE A 49 -18.87 18.69 -19.59
C ILE A 49 -17.36 18.55 -19.40
N TYR A 50 -16.57 19.05 -20.37
CA TYR A 50 -15.09 19.07 -20.23
C TYR A 50 -14.66 19.82 -18.97
N PHE A 51 -15.26 20.97 -18.71
CA PHE A 51 -14.95 21.77 -17.52
C PHE A 51 -15.24 21.00 -16.22
N ILE A 52 -16.41 20.37 -16.12
CA ILE A 52 -16.81 19.58 -14.94
C ILE A 52 -15.81 18.43 -14.70
N PHE A 53 -15.53 17.63 -15.74
CA PHE A 53 -14.64 16.48 -15.62
C PHE A 53 -13.22 16.91 -15.21
N ASN A 54 -12.68 17.98 -15.78
CA ASN A 54 -11.35 18.48 -15.46
C ASN A 54 -11.28 19.09 -14.04
N ILE A 55 -12.27 19.88 -13.63
CA ILE A 55 -12.32 20.48 -12.28
C ILE A 55 -12.46 19.39 -11.23
N VAL A 56 -13.38 18.46 -11.41
CA VAL A 56 -13.55 17.35 -10.47
C VAL A 56 -12.25 16.53 -10.35
N TYR A 57 -11.54 16.31 -11.46
CA TYR A 57 -10.25 15.63 -11.45
C TYR A 57 -9.21 16.41 -10.65
N LEU A 58 -9.05 17.72 -10.92
CA LEU A 58 -8.08 18.56 -10.21
C LEU A 58 -8.39 18.67 -8.72
N CYS A 59 -9.64 18.85 -8.34
CA CYS A 59 -10.04 18.86 -6.92
C CYS A 59 -9.75 17.52 -6.27
N TYR A 60 -10.08 16.41 -6.90
CA TYR A 60 -9.91 15.09 -6.34
C TYR A 60 -8.44 14.71 -6.21
N VAL A 61 -7.60 15.01 -7.20
CA VAL A 61 -6.14 14.75 -7.13
C VAL A 61 -5.44 15.65 -6.11
N SER A 62 -5.97 16.84 -5.86
CA SER A 62 -5.43 17.75 -4.82
C SER A 62 -5.66 17.20 -3.43
N ILE A 63 -6.78 16.53 -3.18
CA ILE A 63 -7.13 15.91 -1.88
C ILE A 63 -6.37 14.59 -1.68
N LYS A 64 -6.38 13.69 -2.66
CA LYS A 64 -5.80 12.34 -2.55
C LYS A 64 -4.31 12.29 -2.87
N GLY A 65 -3.78 13.27 -3.57
CA GLY A 65 -2.41 13.29 -4.09
C GLY A 65 -2.20 12.33 -5.27
N PRO A 66 -1.14 12.53 -6.05
CA PRO A 66 -0.78 11.65 -7.15
C PRO A 66 -0.21 10.31 -6.66
N ILE A 67 -0.42 9.26 -7.43
CA ILE A 67 -0.16 7.86 -7.03
C ILE A 67 1.34 7.48 -6.99
N LEU A 68 2.25 8.36 -7.40
CA LEU A 68 3.68 8.06 -7.66
C LEU A 68 4.64 8.45 -6.53
N GLN A 69 4.34 8.15 -5.26
CA GLN A 69 5.16 8.68 -4.15
C GLN A 69 6.24 7.74 -3.60
N MET A 70 6.27 6.45 -3.90
CA MET A 70 7.21 5.52 -3.27
C MET A 70 8.18 4.90 -4.27
N ARG A 71 9.49 4.81 -3.90
CA ARG A 71 10.52 4.17 -4.73
C ARG A 71 10.27 2.67 -4.91
N LYS A 72 9.89 1.98 -3.84
CA LYS A 72 9.58 0.55 -3.84
C LYS A 72 8.06 0.34 -3.77
N VAL A 73 7.41 0.27 -4.93
CA VAL A 73 5.98 -0.02 -5.05
C VAL A 73 5.80 -1.22 -5.98
N ARG A 74 5.05 -2.22 -5.53
CA ARG A 74 4.69 -3.37 -6.37
C ARG A 74 3.65 -2.95 -7.41
N PRO A 75 3.67 -3.54 -8.63
CA PRO A 75 2.68 -3.22 -9.67
C PRO A 75 1.23 -3.35 -9.19
N GLU A 76 0.93 -4.37 -8.39
CA GLU A 76 -0.42 -4.62 -7.83
C GLU A 76 -0.90 -3.45 -6.95
N GLN A 77 0.01 -2.83 -6.20
CA GLN A 77 -0.32 -1.67 -5.36
C GLN A 77 -0.63 -0.43 -6.20
N ILE A 78 -0.01 -0.29 -7.38
CA ILE A 78 -0.32 0.79 -8.31
C ILE A 78 -1.72 0.58 -8.86
N VAL A 79 -2.02 -0.61 -9.37
CA VAL A 79 -3.35 -0.97 -9.90
C VAL A 79 -4.43 -0.73 -8.84
N GLY A 80 -4.23 -1.23 -7.61
CA GLY A 80 -5.19 -1.02 -6.52
C GLY A 80 -5.42 0.45 -6.17
N ARG A 81 -4.36 1.29 -6.21
CA ARG A 81 -4.50 2.74 -5.97
C ARG A 81 -5.20 3.46 -7.11
N VAL A 82 -4.90 3.10 -8.37
CA VAL A 82 -5.59 3.66 -9.55
C VAL A 82 -7.07 3.30 -9.48
N PHE A 83 -7.40 2.05 -9.17
CA PHE A 83 -8.78 1.57 -9.03
C PHE A 83 -9.57 2.35 -7.97
N THR A 84 -9.02 2.45 -6.76
CA THR A 84 -9.67 3.20 -5.66
C THR A 84 -9.79 4.69 -5.96
N PHE A 85 -8.81 5.27 -6.63
CA PHE A 85 -8.85 6.67 -7.07
C PHE A 85 -9.96 6.89 -8.11
N LEU A 86 -10.03 6.05 -9.13
CA LEU A 86 -11.00 6.21 -10.22
C LEU A 86 -12.43 5.91 -9.80
N ILE A 87 -12.68 5.02 -8.86
CA ILE A 87 -14.03 4.83 -8.29
C ILE A 87 -14.51 6.15 -7.67
N GLY A 88 -13.71 6.77 -6.81
CA GLY A 88 -14.10 8.03 -6.18
C GLY A 88 -14.29 9.18 -7.19
N TYR A 89 -13.39 9.27 -8.17
CA TYR A 89 -13.51 10.23 -9.27
C TYR A 89 -14.77 9.99 -10.11
N ALA A 90 -15.05 8.73 -10.47
CA ALA A 90 -16.23 8.37 -11.26
C ALA A 90 -17.53 8.74 -10.54
N VAL A 91 -17.63 8.43 -9.25
CA VAL A 91 -18.80 8.80 -8.45
C VAL A 91 -18.98 10.32 -8.41
N LEU A 92 -17.90 11.06 -8.11
CA LEU A 92 -17.98 12.52 -8.02
C LEU A 92 -18.33 13.17 -9.36
N SER A 93 -17.68 12.77 -10.47
CA SER A 93 -17.95 13.34 -11.79
C SER A 93 -19.34 12.96 -12.30
N PHE A 94 -19.77 11.72 -12.07
CA PHE A 94 -21.12 11.29 -12.44
C PHE A 94 -22.21 12.07 -11.67
N LEU A 95 -22.04 12.25 -10.37
CA LEU A 95 -22.94 13.05 -9.55
C LEU A 95 -22.95 14.52 -9.96
N SER A 96 -21.77 15.11 -10.25
CA SER A 96 -21.66 16.49 -10.66
C SER A 96 -22.37 16.76 -11.99
N VAL A 97 -22.23 15.86 -12.98
CA VAL A 97 -22.93 15.97 -14.24
C VAL A 97 -24.45 15.86 -14.05
N ASN A 98 -24.93 14.87 -13.27
CA ASN A 98 -26.36 14.70 -13.02
C ASN A 98 -26.98 15.83 -12.18
N ALA A 99 -26.20 16.50 -11.33
CA ALA A 99 -26.67 17.64 -10.55
C ALA A 99 -26.83 18.92 -11.41
N LEU A 100 -26.03 19.05 -12.48
CA LEU A 100 -26.03 20.22 -13.34
C LEU A 100 -26.86 20.02 -14.62
N CYS A 101 -27.21 18.78 -14.95
CA CYS A 101 -28.05 18.43 -16.09
C CYS A 101 -29.49 18.25 -15.67
N THR A 102 -30.41 18.76 -16.43
CA THR A 102 -31.86 18.51 -16.30
C THR A 102 -32.24 17.08 -16.69
N GLU A 103 -31.47 16.46 -17.58
CA GLU A 103 -31.65 15.08 -18.01
C GLU A 103 -30.60 14.16 -17.41
N ARG A 104 -30.97 12.91 -17.19
CA ARG A 104 -30.08 11.92 -16.54
C ARG A 104 -28.96 11.51 -17.47
N PHE A 105 -27.74 11.62 -17.00
CA PHE A 105 -26.55 11.09 -17.66
C PHE A 105 -26.65 9.56 -17.77
N SER A 106 -26.57 9.02 -18.98
CA SER A 106 -26.75 7.58 -19.22
C SER A 106 -25.60 6.77 -18.56
N TRP A 107 -25.97 5.82 -17.73
CA TRP A 107 -24.99 5.01 -16.98
C TRP A 107 -24.21 4.03 -17.86
N LYS A 108 -24.79 3.54 -18.98
CA LYS A 108 -24.13 2.57 -19.88
C LYS A 108 -22.88 3.14 -20.58
N PRO A 109 -22.96 4.26 -21.33
CA PRO A 109 -21.76 4.86 -21.93
C PRO A 109 -20.82 5.43 -20.86
N ALA A 110 -21.34 5.89 -19.71
CA ALA A 110 -20.49 6.32 -18.59
C ALA A 110 -19.64 5.17 -18.04
N LEU A 111 -20.22 3.99 -17.82
CA LEU A 111 -19.50 2.82 -17.38
C LEU A 111 -18.37 2.42 -18.35
N LEU A 112 -18.66 2.45 -19.65
CA LEU A 112 -17.66 2.17 -20.68
C LEU A 112 -16.53 3.20 -20.63
N PHE A 113 -16.88 4.51 -20.52
CA PHE A 113 -15.92 5.59 -20.41
C PHE A 113 -14.97 5.41 -19.21
N TYR A 114 -15.51 5.17 -18.00
CA TYR A 114 -14.68 4.97 -16.80
C TYR A 114 -13.84 3.69 -16.84
N SER A 115 -14.32 2.65 -17.52
CA SER A 115 -13.55 1.43 -17.75
C SER A 115 -12.36 1.67 -18.69
N CYS A 116 -12.57 2.39 -19.78
CA CYS A 116 -11.48 2.81 -20.68
C CYS A 116 -10.49 3.75 -19.97
N LEU A 117 -10.99 4.68 -19.17
CA LEU A 117 -10.16 5.60 -18.39
C LEU A 117 -9.30 4.84 -17.37
N LEU A 118 -9.87 3.84 -16.70
CA LEU A 118 -9.14 2.94 -15.77
C LEU A 118 -7.99 2.23 -16.50
N LEU A 119 -8.26 1.67 -17.66
CA LEU A 119 -7.25 0.99 -18.46
C LEU A 119 -6.13 1.96 -18.87
N CYS A 120 -6.47 3.08 -19.47
CA CYS A 120 -5.51 4.07 -19.98
C CYS A 120 -4.64 4.65 -18.85
N ILE A 121 -5.22 5.04 -17.71
CA ILE A 121 -4.45 5.55 -16.56
C ILE A 121 -3.58 4.45 -15.96
N THR A 122 -4.06 3.22 -15.86
CA THR A 122 -3.25 2.09 -15.36
C THR A 122 -2.04 1.85 -16.26
N VAL A 123 -2.23 1.79 -17.57
CA VAL A 123 -1.13 1.65 -18.54
C VAL A 123 -0.16 2.83 -18.44
N SER A 124 -0.64 4.06 -18.38
CA SER A 124 0.18 5.26 -18.19
C SER A 124 1.03 5.19 -16.92
N ARG A 125 0.48 4.71 -15.80
CA ARG A 125 1.23 4.56 -14.54
C ARG A 125 2.29 3.48 -14.61
N LEU A 126 1.95 2.32 -15.16
CA LEU A 126 2.91 1.22 -15.31
C LEU A 126 4.04 1.61 -16.28
N SER A 127 3.73 2.28 -17.38
CA SER A 127 4.71 2.78 -18.34
C SER A 127 5.62 3.84 -17.71
N SER A 128 5.07 4.79 -16.97
CA SER A 128 5.86 5.81 -16.25
C SER A 128 6.80 5.16 -15.24
N LYS A 129 6.33 4.14 -14.49
CA LYS A 129 7.18 3.37 -13.58
C LYS A 129 8.29 2.63 -14.34
N ALA A 130 7.96 1.96 -15.44
CA ALA A 130 8.93 1.24 -16.24
C ALA A 130 10.01 2.19 -16.79
N CYS A 131 9.63 3.38 -17.27
CA CYS A 131 10.52 4.41 -17.73
C CYS A 131 11.47 4.90 -16.62
N ILE A 132 10.94 5.23 -15.43
CA ILE A 132 11.76 5.64 -14.28
C ILE A 132 12.73 4.52 -13.87
N ASN A 133 12.29 3.27 -13.85
CA ASN A 133 13.13 2.13 -13.52
C ASN A 133 14.23 1.93 -14.56
N TRP A 134 13.94 2.11 -15.83
CA TRP A 134 14.92 2.05 -16.90
C TRP A 134 16.01 3.14 -16.77
N PHE A 135 15.62 4.40 -16.44
CA PHE A 135 16.56 5.47 -16.16
C PHE A 135 17.47 5.15 -14.97
N ARG A 136 16.89 4.57 -13.88
CA ARG A 136 17.66 4.18 -12.69
C ARG A 136 18.66 3.05 -12.97
N ARG A 137 18.27 2.04 -13.76
CA ARG A 137 19.19 0.97 -14.19
C ARG A 137 20.38 1.49 -14.98
N ARG A 138 20.24 2.65 -15.64
CA ARG A 138 21.34 3.35 -16.33
C ARG A 138 22.14 4.30 -15.43
N GLY A 139 22.01 4.20 -14.12
CA GLY A 139 22.73 5.04 -13.16
C GLY A 139 22.24 6.48 -13.05
N ARG A 140 21.11 6.83 -13.70
CA ARG A 140 20.49 8.15 -13.55
C ARG A 140 19.45 8.15 -12.42
N ASN A 141 19.25 9.30 -11.78
CA ASN A 141 18.32 9.45 -10.63
C ASN A 141 18.67 8.49 -9.47
N THR A 142 19.98 8.28 -9.25
CA THR A 142 20.51 7.55 -8.09
C THR A 142 20.62 8.45 -6.88
N ARG A 143 20.74 7.84 -5.71
CA ARG A 143 20.93 8.53 -4.42
C ARG A 143 22.11 7.91 -3.71
N ASP A 144 23.06 8.76 -3.38
CA ASP A 144 24.24 8.35 -2.64
C ASP A 144 23.90 8.11 -1.19
N VAL A 145 24.44 7.03 -0.67
CA VAL A 145 24.20 6.54 0.68
C VAL A 145 25.53 6.27 1.36
N LEU A 146 25.67 6.77 2.58
CA LEU A 146 26.77 6.44 3.49
C LEU A 146 26.20 5.66 4.68
N PHE A 147 26.91 4.64 5.10
CA PHE A 147 26.59 3.86 6.29
C PHE A 147 27.49 4.28 7.44
N VAL A 148 26.92 4.30 8.66
CA VAL A 148 27.66 4.58 9.89
C VAL A 148 27.38 3.48 10.90
N GLY A 149 28.44 2.74 11.22
CA GLY A 149 28.41 1.51 12.04
C GLY A 149 28.34 0.23 11.20
N SER A 150 29.03 -0.81 11.64
CA SER A 150 29.18 -2.11 10.97
C SER A 150 28.41 -3.22 11.68
N TYR A 151 27.10 -3.05 11.84
CA TYR A 151 26.23 -4.02 12.51
C TYR A 151 25.39 -4.83 11.51
N SER A 152 24.90 -6.00 11.91
CA SER A 152 24.16 -6.94 11.06
C SER A 152 22.90 -6.35 10.42
N ASN A 153 22.22 -5.43 11.09
CA ASN A 153 21.06 -4.70 10.53
C ASN A 153 21.43 -3.81 9.34
N MET A 154 22.67 -3.35 9.25
CA MET A 154 23.15 -2.60 8.10
C MET A 154 23.40 -3.51 6.89
N VAL A 155 23.89 -4.74 7.12
CA VAL A 155 24.01 -5.78 6.09
C VAL A 155 22.67 -6.08 5.45
N ASP A 156 21.64 -6.26 6.28
CA ASP A 156 20.28 -6.48 5.79
C ASP A 156 19.74 -5.30 4.99
N LEU A 157 19.98 -4.08 5.49
CA LEU A 157 19.59 -2.87 4.80
C LEU A 157 20.28 -2.76 3.44
N TYR A 158 21.56 -3.09 3.37
CA TYR A 158 22.32 -3.15 2.11
C TYR A 158 21.68 -4.11 1.12
N HIS A 159 21.43 -5.35 1.52
CA HIS A 159 20.81 -6.34 0.65
C HIS A 159 19.41 -5.91 0.20
N GLU A 160 18.63 -5.26 1.06
CA GLU A 160 17.31 -4.73 0.71
C GLU A 160 17.40 -3.55 -0.27
N MET A 161 18.44 -2.71 -0.19
CA MET A 161 18.67 -1.58 -1.09
C MET A 161 19.25 -2.01 -2.44
N MET A 162 20.21 -2.93 -2.42
CA MET A 162 20.95 -3.35 -3.62
C MET A 162 20.31 -4.54 -4.34
N GLY A 163 19.44 -5.29 -3.66
CA GLY A 163 18.72 -6.43 -4.24
C GLY A 163 17.80 -6.06 -5.43
N ASP A 164 17.39 -4.80 -5.52
CA ASP A 164 16.61 -4.28 -6.65
C ASP A 164 17.29 -3.01 -7.21
N PRO A 165 17.97 -3.09 -8.36
CA PRO A 165 18.60 -1.93 -9.00
C PRO A 165 17.65 -0.79 -9.33
N THR A 166 16.34 -1.06 -9.37
CA THR A 166 15.33 -0.03 -9.67
C THR A 166 15.07 0.92 -8.51
N THR A 167 15.57 0.61 -7.31
CA THR A 167 15.50 1.50 -6.14
C THR A 167 16.34 2.76 -6.33
N GLY A 168 17.43 2.65 -7.11
CA GLY A 168 18.36 3.74 -7.42
C GLY A 168 19.15 4.22 -6.20
N TYR A 169 19.53 3.34 -5.28
CA TYR A 169 20.50 3.62 -4.24
C TYR A 169 21.89 3.27 -4.72
N ARG A 170 22.89 4.08 -4.33
CA ARG A 170 24.31 3.86 -4.54
C ARG A 170 24.99 3.99 -3.18
N VAL A 171 25.36 2.87 -2.58
CA VAL A 171 26.09 2.85 -1.32
C VAL A 171 27.56 3.11 -1.62
N LEU A 172 28.11 4.20 -1.11
CA LEU A 172 29.48 4.62 -1.36
C LEU A 172 30.48 3.90 -0.45
N GLY A 173 30.07 3.58 0.79
CA GLY A 173 30.89 2.91 1.78
C GLY A 173 30.36 3.08 3.18
N TYR A 174 31.18 2.70 4.17
CA TYR A 174 30.80 2.79 5.58
C TYR A 174 31.89 3.38 6.46
N PHE A 175 31.47 3.98 7.56
CA PHE A 175 32.30 4.52 8.62
C PHE A 175 32.05 3.73 9.91
N ASP A 176 33.11 3.36 10.61
CA ASP A 176 33.04 2.74 11.93
C ASP A 176 34.39 2.92 12.63
N ASP A 177 34.37 3.12 13.95
CA ASP A 177 35.62 3.23 14.72
C ASP A 177 36.27 1.86 14.95
N ASN A 178 35.46 0.80 14.87
CA ASN A 178 35.96 -0.58 14.90
C ASN A 178 35.74 -1.22 13.51
N ALA A 179 36.66 -0.96 12.59
CA ALA A 179 36.65 -1.56 11.26
C ALA A 179 36.67 -3.10 11.40
N LYS A 180 35.69 -3.77 10.78
CA LYS A 180 35.69 -5.23 10.66
C LYS A 180 36.35 -5.60 9.34
N GLU A 181 37.30 -6.53 9.37
CA GLU A 181 37.95 -7.06 8.17
C GLU A 181 36.93 -7.70 7.22
N ASP A 182 35.89 -8.31 7.74
CA ASP A 182 34.74 -8.81 6.96
C ASP A 182 33.42 -8.27 7.53
N PHE A 183 32.91 -7.22 6.86
CA PHE A 183 31.59 -6.65 7.18
C PHE A 183 30.46 -7.46 6.53
N GLY A 184 30.77 -8.45 5.68
CA GLY A 184 29.79 -9.29 4.99
C GLY A 184 29.08 -8.62 3.80
N ILE A 185 29.55 -7.45 3.36
CA ILE A 185 29.06 -6.74 2.17
C ILE A 185 30.22 -6.09 1.40
N PRO A 186 30.17 -6.05 0.06
CA PRO A 186 31.28 -5.56 -0.78
C PRO A 186 31.25 -4.02 -0.88
N ILE A 187 31.42 -3.32 0.24
CA ILE A 187 31.51 -1.85 0.26
C ILE A 187 32.83 -1.42 0.96
N PRO A 188 33.46 -0.35 0.49
CA PRO A 188 34.71 0.12 1.07
C PRO A 188 34.52 0.69 2.47
N TYR A 189 35.51 0.44 3.33
CA TYR A 189 35.69 1.18 4.58
C TYR A 189 36.25 2.58 4.26
N LEU A 190 35.61 3.61 4.78
CA LEU A 190 35.95 5.01 4.48
C LEU A 190 36.67 5.72 5.64
N GLY A 191 36.67 5.12 6.83
CA GLY A 191 37.33 5.70 8.00
C GLY A 191 36.48 5.63 9.27
N THR A 192 36.95 6.31 10.31
CA THR A 192 36.25 6.46 11.59
C THR A 192 35.06 7.41 11.49
N VAL A 193 34.17 7.40 12.48
CA VAL A 193 32.98 8.28 12.49
C VAL A 193 33.38 9.74 12.45
N ASP A 194 34.46 10.12 13.10
CA ASP A 194 34.97 11.51 13.11
C ASP A 194 35.49 11.98 11.76
N ALA A 195 35.80 11.07 10.83
CA ALA A 195 36.25 11.40 9.48
C ALA A 195 35.12 11.77 8.51
N ILE A 196 33.85 11.62 8.91
CA ILE A 196 32.70 11.90 8.04
C ILE A 196 32.70 13.34 7.52
N PRO A 197 32.91 14.41 8.31
CA PRO A 197 32.93 15.77 7.82
C PRO A 197 33.99 15.97 6.73
N ALA A 198 35.23 15.55 6.99
CA ALA A 198 36.32 15.66 6.03
C ALA A 198 36.04 14.90 4.72
N TYR A 199 35.44 13.70 4.80
CA TYR A 199 35.05 12.94 3.62
C TYR A 199 33.95 13.63 2.81
N VAL A 200 32.93 14.17 3.47
CA VAL A 200 31.83 14.88 2.81
C VAL A 200 32.32 16.10 2.05
N GLU A 201 33.24 16.86 2.65
CA GLU A 201 33.86 18.04 2.02
C GLU A 201 34.76 17.66 0.84
N ALA A 202 35.58 16.62 1.00
CA ALA A 202 36.54 16.20 -0.03
C ALA A 202 35.89 15.47 -1.21
N SER A 203 34.86 14.64 -0.95
CA SER A 203 34.25 13.79 -1.98
C SER A 203 33.15 14.48 -2.79
N GLY A 204 32.77 15.71 -2.43
CA GLY A 204 31.63 16.38 -3.05
C GLY A 204 30.32 15.62 -2.84
N PHE A 205 30.18 14.92 -1.71
CA PHE A 205 28.95 14.20 -1.35
C PHE A 205 27.75 15.14 -1.44
N HIS A 206 26.83 14.78 -2.31
CA HIS A 206 25.75 15.66 -2.72
C HIS A 206 24.91 16.12 -1.51
N PRO A 207 24.49 17.41 -1.42
CA PRO A 207 23.65 17.94 -0.33
C PRO A 207 22.31 17.22 -0.13
N MET A 208 22.01 16.24 -0.91
CA MET A 208 20.81 15.37 -0.81
C MET A 208 21.16 13.90 -0.56
N GLY A 209 22.41 13.62 -0.22
CA GLY A 209 22.87 12.31 0.18
C GLY A 209 22.14 11.84 1.45
N ARG A 210 22.29 10.58 1.75
CA ARG A 210 21.66 9.93 2.88
C ARG A 210 22.67 9.23 3.75
N VAL A 211 22.62 9.52 5.02
CA VAL A 211 23.40 8.84 6.05
C VAL A 211 22.47 7.92 6.82
N TYR A 212 22.81 6.63 6.86
CA TYR A 212 22.13 5.63 7.66
C TYR A 212 23.03 5.22 8.81
N CYS A 213 22.59 5.50 10.04
CA CYS A 213 23.35 5.28 11.26
C CYS A 213 22.75 4.13 12.07
N CYS A 214 23.57 3.14 12.41
CA CYS A 214 23.22 2.02 13.29
C CYS A 214 24.05 1.98 14.58
N LEU A 215 24.69 3.08 14.94
CA LEU A 215 25.43 3.17 16.19
C LEU A 215 24.52 2.90 17.39
N PRO A 216 25.04 2.23 18.43
CA PRO A 216 24.26 1.95 19.64
C PRO A 216 23.93 3.26 20.39
N SER A 217 22.78 3.28 21.06
CA SER A 217 22.29 4.46 21.79
C SER A 217 23.20 4.94 22.93
N VAL A 218 24.16 4.09 23.39
CA VAL A 218 25.20 4.49 24.33
C VAL A 218 26.09 5.61 23.76
N ARG A 219 26.27 5.65 22.44
CA ARG A 219 27.00 6.69 21.71
C ARG A 219 26.11 7.91 21.34
N GLY A 220 25.16 8.22 22.19
CA GLY A 220 24.14 9.25 21.91
C GLY A 220 24.71 10.67 21.71
N LYS A 221 25.89 10.98 22.22
CA LYS A 221 26.56 12.29 21.98
C LYS A 221 27.02 12.38 20.54
N GLU A 222 27.74 11.40 20.03
CA GLU A 222 28.23 11.33 18.66
C GLU A 222 27.10 11.28 17.64
N ILE A 223 26.03 10.54 17.96
CA ILE A 223 24.84 10.50 17.11
C ILE A 223 24.20 11.89 16.97
N ARG A 224 24.13 12.67 18.06
CA ARG A 224 23.58 14.03 18.01
C ARG A 224 24.48 14.96 17.18
N GLU A 225 25.79 14.92 17.41
CA GLU A 225 26.75 15.71 16.64
C GLU A 225 26.66 15.38 15.14
N LEU A 226 26.49 14.10 14.81
CA LEU A 226 26.30 13.66 13.42
C LEU A 226 24.94 14.13 12.84
N ILE A 227 23.88 14.14 13.63
CA ILE A 227 22.57 14.67 13.23
C ILE A 227 22.70 16.15 12.92
N ASP A 228 23.27 16.94 13.84
CA ASP A 228 23.46 18.39 13.69
C ASP A 228 24.32 18.70 12.45
N TYR A 229 25.39 17.93 12.24
CA TYR A 229 26.21 18.05 11.04
C TYR A 229 25.40 17.77 9.76
N CYS A 230 24.63 16.67 9.72
CA CYS A 230 23.81 16.30 8.58
C CYS A 230 22.75 17.37 8.28
N GLU A 231 22.10 17.92 9.29
CA GLU A 231 21.09 18.98 9.12
C GLU A 231 21.70 20.26 8.56
N ASN A 232 22.84 20.68 9.08
CA ASN A 232 23.56 21.87 8.60
C ASN A 232 24.01 21.75 7.14
N HIS A 233 24.33 20.54 6.67
CA HIS A 233 24.78 20.29 5.29
C HIS A 233 23.68 19.76 4.37
N LEU A 234 22.40 19.80 4.79
CA LEU A 234 21.24 19.32 4.02
C LEU A 234 21.33 17.82 3.66
N ILE A 235 22.04 17.04 4.45
CA ILE A 235 22.15 15.58 4.34
C ILE A 235 21.01 14.94 5.15
N ARG A 236 20.35 13.94 4.60
CA ARG A 236 19.27 13.26 5.31
C ARG A 236 19.80 12.17 6.23
N PHE A 237 19.61 12.35 7.51
CA PHE A 237 19.95 11.36 8.51
C PHE A 237 18.80 10.36 8.74
N TYR A 238 19.16 9.09 8.82
CA TYR A 238 18.26 7.98 9.14
C TYR A 238 18.87 7.10 10.23
N SER A 239 18.20 6.96 11.35
CA SER A 239 18.59 5.98 12.36
C SER A 239 18.07 4.60 11.98
N VAL A 240 18.93 3.61 12.05
CA VAL A 240 18.62 2.19 11.78
C VAL A 240 18.71 1.42 13.10
N PRO A 241 17.59 1.27 13.82
CA PRO A 241 17.60 0.63 15.13
C PRO A 241 17.91 -0.87 15.01
N ASN A 242 18.69 -1.39 15.94
CA ASN A 242 18.99 -2.82 16.03
C ASN A 242 17.82 -3.55 16.72
N VAL A 243 16.79 -3.85 15.96
CA VAL A 243 15.55 -4.49 16.46
C VAL A 243 15.59 -6.01 16.29
N ARG A 244 16.58 -6.54 15.58
CA ARG A 244 16.67 -7.96 15.19
C ARG A 244 16.87 -8.90 16.39
N ASN A 245 17.47 -8.40 17.46
CA ASN A 245 17.74 -9.19 18.66
C ASN A 245 16.49 -9.70 19.38
N TYR A 246 15.31 -9.14 19.07
CA TYR A 246 14.09 -9.44 19.80
C TYR A 246 13.04 -10.20 18.99
N LEU A 247 12.97 -10.02 17.66
CA LEU A 247 11.88 -10.60 16.88
C LEU A 247 12.24 -10.83 15.40
N ARG A 248 12.03 -12.05 14.93
CA ARG A 248 12.10 -12.43 13.51
C ARG A 248 10.89 -11.92 12.67
N ARG A 249 10.08 -10.99 13.20
CA ARG A 249 8.85 -10.52 12.56
C ARG A 249 8.94 -9.03 12.24
N PRO A 250 8.35 -8.58 11.12
CA PRO A 250 8.31 -7.16 10.78
C PRO A 250 7.56 -6.37 11.84
N MET A 251 8.18 -5.29 12.33
CA MET A 251 7.59 -4.39 13.30
C MET A 251 7.03 -3.14 12.62
N CYS A 252 6.02 -2.56 13.25
CA CYS A 252 5.48 -1.26 12.89
C CYS A 252 5.81 -0.26 13.99
N MET A 253 6.18 0.96 13.60
CA MET A 253 6.42 2.06 14.53
C MET A 253 5.13 2.89 14.71
N ARG A 254 4.86 3.26 15.94
CA ARG A 254 3.80 4.19 16.32
C ARG A 254 4.34 5.13 17.38
N PHE A 255 3.87 6.37 17.38
CA PHE A 255 4.16 7.32 18.43
C PHE A 255 3.05 7.30 19.50
N VAL A 256 3.44 7.26 20.76
CA VAL A 256 2.58 7.47 21.94
C VAL A 256 3.06 8.76 22.58
N GLY A 257 2.38 9.87 22.27
CA GLY A 257 2.96 11.20 22.48
C GLY A 257 4.19 11.38 21.59
N GLU A 258 5.33 11.71 22.18
CA GLU A 258 6.62 11.86 21.49
C GLU A 258 7.47 10.58 21.51
N VAL A 259 7.02 9.54 22.22
CA VAL A 259 7.79 8.30 22.39
C VAL A 259 7.49 7.32 21.25
N PRO A 260 8.50 6.91 20.45
CA PRO A 260 8.32 5.89 19.44
C PRO A 260 8.17 4.51 20.07
N VAL A 261 7.07 3.83 19.77
CA VAL A 261 6.77 2.46 20.25
C VAL A 261 6.71 1.51 19.07
N LEU A 262 7.46 0.42 19.16
CA LEU A 262 7.46 -0.64 18.16
C LEU A 262 6.41 -1.70 18.53
N TYR A 263 5.57 -2.10 17.57
CA TYR A 263 4.60 -3.16 17.75
C TYR A 263 4.62 -4.16 16.58
N ILE A 264 4.32 -5.42 16.88
CA ILE A 264 4.59 -6.55 15.96
C ILE A 264 3.52 -6.68 14.88
N ARG A 265 2.30 -6.26 15.12
CA ARG A 265 1.16 -6.62 14.26
C ARG A 265 0.29 -5.42 13.92
N LYS A 266 0.12 -5.16 12.61
CA LYS A 266 -0.99 -4.31 12.16
C LYS A 266 -2.28 -5.12 12.22
N GLU A 267 -3.27 -4.61 12.92
CA GLU A 267 -4.62 -5.16 12.95
C GLU A 267 -5.51 -4.39 11.96
N PRO A 268 -5.66 -4.88 10.72
CA PRO A 268 -6.44 -4.15 9.71
C PRO A 268 -7.90 -3.94 10.12
N LEU A 269 -8.46 -4.88 10.89
CA LEU A 269 -9.84 -4.82 11.38
C LEU A 269 -10.05 -3.86 12.56
N ARG A 270 -9.00 -3.24 13.07
CA ARG A 270 -9.13 -2.17 14.06
C ARG A 270 -9.71 -0.89 13.45
N GLN A 271 -9.51 -0.68 12.15
CA GLN A 271 -10.11 0.43 11.42
C GLN A 271 -11.61 0.16 11.20
N PRO A 272 -12.51 1.09 11.58
CA PRO A 272 -13.96 0.88 11.49
C PRO A 272 -14.43 0.63 10.05
N LEU A 273 -13.82 1.29 9.06
CA LEU A 273 -14.13 1.09 7.65
C LEU A 273 -13.82 -0.33 7.17
N ASN A 274 -12.65 -0.86 7.52
CA ASN A 274 -12.27 -2.23 7.14
C ASN A 274 -13.18 -3.27 7.80
N ARG A 275 -13.60 -3.00 9.05
CA ARG A 275 -14.57 -3.85 9.77
C ARG A 275 -15.93 -3.81 9.09
N PHE A 276 -16.38 -2.64 8.65
CA PHE A 276 -17.63 -2.48 7.93
C PHE A 276 -17.60 -3.21 6.57
N ILE A 277 -16.55 -2.99 5.78
CA ILE A 277 -16.38 -3.65 4.48
C ILE A 277 -16.37 -5.18 4.65
N LYS A 278 -15.58 -5.67 5.64
CA LYS A 278 -15.57 -7.11 5.96
C LYS A 278 -16.97 -7.62 6.33
N ARG A 279 -17.68 -6.89 7.17
CA ARG A 279 -19.03 -7.30 7.60
C ARG A 279 -20.02 -7.36 6.44
N MET A 280 -19.99 -6.35 5.57
CA MET A 280 -20.82 -6.35 4.35
C MET A 280 -20.50 -7.52 3.44
N PHE A 281 -19.21 -7.79 3.23
CA PHE A 281 -18.77 -8.94 2.42
C PHE A 281 -19.21 -10.26 3.04
N ASP A 282 -19.01 -10.45 4.35
CA ASP A 282 -19.42 -11.66 5.08
C ASP A 282 -20.93 -11.90 4.96
N VAL A 283 -21.75 -10.83 5.10
CA VAL A 283 -23.21 -10.93 5.00
C VAL A 283 -23.65 -11.28 3.58
N VAL A 284 -23.12 -10.59 2.56
CA VAL A 284 -23.48 -10.84 1.17
C VAL A 284 -23.09 -12.25 0.74
N CYS A 285 -21.86 -12.68 1.04
CA CYS A 285 -21.40 -14.02 0.68
C CYS A 285 -22.15 -15.11 1.42
N SER A 286 -22.42 -14.93 2.72
CA SER A 286 -23.21 -15.92 3.49
C SER A 286 -24.65 -16.02 2.99
N LEU A 287 -25.29 -14.89 2.68
CA LEU A 287 -26.65 -14.89 2.15
C LEU A 287 -26.71 -15.59 0.78
N LEU A 288 -25.78 -15.26 -0.10
CA LEU A 288 -25.68 -15.88 -1.42
C LEU A 288 -25.47 -17.41 -1.29
N PHE A 289 -24.55 -17.82 -0.42
CA PHE A 289 -24.31 -19.25 -0.14
C PHE A 289 -25.56 -19.95 0.41
N LEU A 290 -26.22 -19.35 1.41
CA LEU A 290 -27.42 -19.91 2.03
C LEU A 290 -28.59 -20.04 1.06
N CYS A 291 -28.74 -19.10 0.12
CA CYS A 291 -29.81 -19.12 -0.86
C CYS A 291 -29.54 -20.05 -2.05
N THR A 292 -28.29 -20.28 -2.41
CA THR A 292 -27.93 -21.04 -3.62
C THR A 292 -27.44 -22.46 -3.32
N LEU A 293 -26.31 -22.59 -2.64
CA LEU A 293 -25.61 -23.87 -2.46
C LEU A 293 -26.09 -24.64 -1.22
N PHE A 294 -26.43 -23.94 -0.16
CA PHE A 294 -26.77 -24.56 1.11
C PHE A 294 -27.98 -25.51 1.05
N PRO A 295 -29.09 -25.23 0.33
CA PRO A 295 -30.21 -26.14 0.23
C PRO A 295 -29.83 -27.50 -0.35
N PHE A 296 -28.99 -27.53 -1.39
CA PHE A 296 -28.49 -28.77 -2.01
C PHE A 296 -27.57 -29.53 -1.06
N ILE A 297 -26.64 -28.83 -0.40
CA ILE A 297 -25.74 -29.44 0.59
C ILE A 297 -26.53 -30.01 1.76
N TYR A 298 -27.51 -29.24 2.27
CA TYR A 298 -28.37 -29.68 3.37
C TYR A 298 -29.14 -30.96 3.02
N LEU A 299 -29.69 -31.04 1.80
CA LEU A 299 -30.45 -32.22 1.33
C LEU A 299 -29.54 -33.44 1.26
N ILE A 300 -28.37 -33.31 0.62
CA ILE A 300 -27.42 -34.42 0.45
C ILE A 300 -26.89 -34.89 1.81
N VAL A 301 -26.30 -33.96 2.58
CA VAL A 301 -25.70 -34.30 3.86
C VAL A 301 -26.75 -34.73 4.88
N GLY A 302 -27.94 -34.14 4.84
CA GLY A 302 -29.06 -34.50 5.72
C GLY A 302 -29.53 -35.96 5.49
N ILE A 303 -29.67 -36.40 4.23
CA ILE A 303 -30.04 -37.78 3.89
C ILE A 303 -28.95 -38.73 4.40
N ILE A 304 -27.68 -38.46 4.09
CA ILE A 304 -26.55 -39.32 4.49
C ILE A 304 -26.47 -39.41 6.02
N THR A 305 -26.56 -38.28 6.71
CA THR A 305 -26.46 -38.23 8.19
C THR A 305 -27.61 -39.01 8.84
N LYS A 306 -28.85 -38.89 8.34
CA LYS A 306 -29.98 -39.64 8.88
C LYS A 306 -29.95 -41.14 8.56
N ALA A 307 -29.41 -41.52 7.40
CA ALA A 307 -29.23 -42.91 7.01
C ALA A 307 -28.15 -43.62 7.84
N THR A 308 -27.09 -42.89 8.24
CA THR A 308 -25.96 -43.46 8.97
C THR A 308 -26.12 -43.43 10.51
N SER A 309 -26.90 -42.51 11.05
CA SER A 309 -27.02 -42.34 12.50
C SER A 309 -28.34 -41.68 12.91
N PRO A 310 -29.09 -42.25 13.87
CA PRO A 310 -30.31 -41.61 14.39
C PRO A 310 -30.02 -40.30 15.13
N GLY A 311 -30.85 -39.25 14.93
CA GLY A 311 -30.75 -37.97 15.62
C GLY A 311 -30.80 -36.75 14.69
N PRO A 312 -30.57 -35.52 15.21
CA PRO A 312 -30.64 -34.30 14.44
C PRO A 312 -29.46 -34.16 13.44
N VAL A 313 -29.73 -33.48 12.30
CA VAL A 313 -28.73 -33.25 11.24
C VAL A 313 -27.66 -32.25 11.70
N PHE A 314 -28.09 -31.27 12.50
CA PHE A 314 -27.18 -30.26 13.03
C PHE A 314 -26.76 -30.55 14.46
N PHE A 315 -25.48 -30.38 14.69
CA PHE A 315 -24.87 -30.34 16.01
C PHE A 315 -24.71 -28.88 16.46
N LYS A 316 -25.05 -28.58 17.72
CA LYS A 316 -25.03 -27.25 18.30
C LYS A 316 -23.98 -27.22 19.40
N GLN A 317 -22.97 -26.36 19.26
CA GLN A 317 -21.86 -26.22 20.21
C GLN A 317 -21.70 -24.77 20.64
N LYS A 318 -21.45 -24.53 21.92
CA LYS A 318 -21.09 -23.22 22.44
C LYS A 318 -19.68 -22.84 22.01
N ARG A 319 -19.50 -21.61 21.55
CA ARG A 319 -18.22 -21.01 21.14
C ARG A 319 -18.10 -19.60 21.68
N ASN A 320 -16.88 -19.17 22.00
CA ASN A 320 -16.61 -17.80 22.40
C ASN A 320 -16.51 -16.89 21.18
N GLY A 321 -17.27 -15.80 21.18
CA GLY A 321 -17.23 -14.76 20.17
C GLY A 321 -16.10 -13.74 20.40
N LEU A 322 -16.03 -12.73 19.54
CA LEU A 322 -14.98 -11.72 19.53
C LEU A 322 -14.78 -10.98 20.87
N SER A 323 -15.85 -10.79 21.64
CA SER A 323 -15.85 -10.10 22.95
C SER A 323 -15.96 -11.04 24.14
N GLY A 324 -15.66 -12.33 23.97
CA GLY A 324 -15.80 -13.33 25.01
C GLY A 324 -17.24 -13.78 25.29
N LYS A 325 -18.24 -13.19 24.63
CA LYS A 325 -19.65 -13.63 24.75
C LYS A 325 -19.83 -14.95 24.04
N GLU A 326 -20.40 -15.90 24.74
CA GLU A 326 -20.74 -17.21 24.17
C GLU A 326 -21.84 -17.09 23.12
N PHE A 327 -21.72 -17.85 22.05
CA PHE A 327 -22.76 -18.04 21.04
C PHE A 327 -22.83 -19.48 20.61
N TYR A 328 -23.97 -19.91 20.06
CA TYR A 328 -24.13 -21.25 19.54
C TYR A 328 -23.70 -21.32 18.07
N CYS A 329 -22.74 -22.21 17.80
CA CYS A 329 -22.30 -22.54 16.44
C CYS A 329 -22.99 -23.81 15.98
N TYR A 330 -23.63 -23.77 14.81
CA TYR A 330 -24.27 -24.93 14.17
C TYR A 330 -23.30 -25.57 13.17
N LYS A 331 -23.17 -26.89 13.22
CA LYS A 331 -22.36 -27.69 12.31
C LYS A 331 -23.15 -28.90 11.84
N PHE A 332 -22.87 -29.42 10.66
CA PHE A 332 -23.35 -30.75 10.31
C PHE A 332 -22.75 -31.78 11.27
N ARG A 333 -23.57 -32.71 11.70
CA ARG A 333 -23.15 -33.77 12.60
C ARG A 333 -22.32 -34.81 11.81
N SER A 334 -21.09 -35.03 12.23
CA SER A 334 -20.16 -36.02 11.67
C SER A 334 -19.92 -37.22 12.62
N MET A 335 -20.33 -37.10 13.88
CA MET A 335 -20.10 -38.11 14.94
C MET A 335 -21.43 -38.48 15.60
N LYS A 336 -21.45 -39.61 16.35
CA LYS A 336 -22.60 -39.98 17.17
C LYS A 336 -22.88 -38.93 18.24
N VAL A 337 -24.14 -38.81 18.68
CA VAL A 337 -24.52 -37.85 19.71
C VAL A 337 -23.92 -38.27 21.06
N ASN A 338 -23.05 -37.43 21.60
CA ASN A 338 -22.47 -37.60 22.93
C ASN A 338 -22.99 -36.50 23.86
N ALA A 339 -23.44 -36.85 25.05
CA ALA A 339 -23.96 -35.92 26.05
C ALA A 339 -22.91 -34.99 26.65
N GLN A 340 -21.61 -35.29 26.48
CA GLN A 340 -20.48 -34.55 27.03
C GLN A 340 -19.75 -33.66 26.01
N CYS A 341 -20.37 -33.42 24.86
CA CYS A 341 -19.76 -32.70 23.72
C CYS A 341 -19.32 -31.25 24.00
N ASP A 342 -19.84 -30.62 25.03
CA ASP A 342 -19.45 -29.24 25.43
C ASP A 342 -18.28 -29.21 26.43
N THR A 343 -17.94 -30.34 27.04
CA THR A 343 -16.96 -30.42 28.13
C THR A 343 -15.72 -31.27 27.81
N MET A 344 -15.84 -32.25 26.93
CA MET A 344 -14.73 -33.15 26.55
C MET A 344 -14.39 -33.03 25.06
N GLN A 345 -13.11 -33.21 24.72
CA GLN A 345 -12.69 -33.39 23.35
C GLN A 345 -13.08 -34.79 22.86
N ALA A 346 -13.41 -34.89 21.55
CA ALA A 346 -13.71 -36.17 20.93
C ALA A 346 -12.53 -37.13 21.06
N THR A 347 -12.81 -38.40 21.40
CA THR A 347 -11.82 -39.50 21.50
C THR A 347 -11.83 -40.31 20.19
N GLU A 348 -10.81 -41.15 19.97
CA GLU A 348 -10.72 -42.00 18.76
C GLU A 348 -11.89 -42.99 18.60
N HIS A 349 -12.69 -43.20 19.62
CA HIS A 349 -13.84 -44.13 19.63
C HIS A 349 -15.22 -43.44 19.55
N ASP A 350 -15.29 -42.12 19.48
CA ASP A 350 -16.53 -41.34 19.26
C ASP A 350 -16.87 -41.23 17.75
#